data_3182b52832a9941ba5aa4e1784362a7a
#
_entry.id   3182b52832a9941ba5aa4e1784362a7a
#
_cell.length_a   1.000
_cell.length_b   1.000
_cell.length_c   1.000
_cell.angle_alpha   90.00
_cell.angle_beta   90.00
_cell.angle_gamma   90.00
#
_symmetry.space_group_name_H-M   'P 1'
#
loop_
_entity.id
_entity.type
_entity.pdbx_description
1 polymer ?
#
loop_
_entity_poly.entity_id
_entity_poly.type
_entity_poly.pdbx_seq_one_letter_code
_entity_poly.pdbx_strand_id
1 'polypeptide(L)'
;LKTGCYEEYPLKIVILCNALSISIYIIGVFILYGLGILFSVLYLLFCLIIEIRLMKGGCVNCYYYGKTCAFGKGRLSSYFFKKGNPELFTQKNVSWYAVLPDFLVFLFPLTGGIILLINKFSWITILLIIIILILGLGGNAFVRSLTCKHCQQKELGCPAAELFDDER
;
A
#
# COMPACT_ATOMS: atom_id res chain seq x y z
N LEU A 1 0.81 0.13 -27.50
CA LEU A 1 1.68 0.09 -26.34
C LEU A 1 2.66 1.25 -26.44
N LYS A 2 2.52 2.29 -25.60
CA LYS A 2 3.50 3.38 -25.56
C LYS A 2 4.85 2.84 -25.10
N THR A 3 5.90 3.22 -25.81
CA THR A 3 7.31 2.97 -25.46
C THR A 3 7.58 3.60 -24.08
N GLY A 4 7.70 2.77 -23.02
CA GLY A 4 8.04 3.24 -21.68
C GLY A 4 7.28 2.57 -20.54
N CYS A 5 6.17 1.85 -20.80
CA CYS A 5 5.44 1.10 -19.77
C CYS A 5 5.95 -0.34 -19.67
N TYR A 6 6.06 -0.86 -18.45
CA TYR A 6 6.48 -2.24 -18.22
C TYR A 6 5.32 -3.22 -18.46
N GLU A 7 5.55 -4.27 -19.24
CA GLU A 7 4.62 -5.42 -19.30
C GLU A 7 4.67 -6.23 -18.02
N GLU A 8 5.87 -6.39 -17.46
CA GLU A 8 6.13 -6.91 -16.13
C GLU A 8 7.19 -6.06 -15.44
N TYR A 9 7.02 -5.79 -14.16
CA TYR A 9 7.97 -4.97 -13.42
C TYR A 9 9.24 -5.72 -13.11
N PRO A 10 10.42 -5.06 -13.20
CA PRO A 10 11.69 -5.65 -12.83
C PRO A 10 11.71 -5.96 -11.33
N LEU A 11 12.32 -7.09 -10.98
CA LEU A 11 12.33 -7.61 -9.60
C LEU A 11 12.87 -6.59 -8.58
N LYS A 12 13.81 -5.73 -8.97
CA LYS A 12 14.37 -4.67 -8.12
C LYS A 12 13.29 -3.70 -7.62
N ILE A 13 12.36 -3.28 -8.51
CA ILE A 13 11.25 -2.39 -8.14
C ILE A 13 10.27 -3.13 -7.22
N VAL A 14 9.98 -4.39 -7.54
CA VAL A 14 9.08 -5.22 -6.72
C VAL A 14 9.62 -5.39 -5.30
N ILE A 15 10.91 -5.70 -5.16
CA ILE A 15 11.57 -5.83 -3.85
C ILE A 15 11.50 -4.49 -3.09
N LEU A 16 11.84 -3.38 -3.74
CA LEU A 16 11.83 -2.06 -3.11
C LEU A 16 10.43 -1.69 -2.61
N CYS A 17 9.40 -1.86 -3.43
CA CYS A 17 8.02 -1.54 -3.04
C CYS A 17 7.52 -2.41 -1.87
N ASN A 18 7.84 -3.71 -1.89
CA ASN A 18 7.47 -4.61 -0.80
C ASN A 18 8.27 -4.32 0.47
N ALA A 19 9.58 -4.03 0.35
CA ALA A 19 10.41 -3.68 1.50
C ALA A 19 9.87 -2.45 2.24
N LEU A 20 9.47 -1.40 1.50
CA LEU A 20 8.85 -0.21 2.09
C LEU A 20 7.54 -0.54 2.81
N SER A 21 6.64 -1.30 2.18
CA SER A 21 5.36 -1.69 2.79
C SER A 21 5.56 -2.55 4.05
N ILE A 22 6.43 -3.56 3.98
CA ILE A 22 6.73 -4.46 5.09
C ILE A 22 7.39 -3.69 6.24
N SER A 23 8.28 -2.72 5.94
CA SER A 23 8.90 -1.88 6.97
C SER A 23 7.86 -1.10 7.77
N ILE A 24 6.84 -0.53 7.10
CA ILE A 24 5.74 0.16 7.78
C ILE A 24 4.99 -0.80 8.71
N TYR A 25 4.69 -2.02 8.26
CA TYR A 25 3.98 -3.02 9.06
C TYR A 25 4.80 -3.45 10.29
N ILE A 26 6.10 -3.73 10.10
CA ILE A 26 6.99 -4.12 11.20
C ILE A 26 7.10 -3.00 12.24
N ILE A 27 7.34 -1.76 11.81
CA ILE A 27 7.45 -0.61 12.73
C ILE A 27 6.12 -0.40 13.45
N GLY A 28 4.99 -0.52 12.75
CA GLY A 28 3.66 -0.41 13.33
C GLY A 28 3.41 -1.46 14.43
N VAL A 29 3.80 -2.71 14.18
CA VAL A 29 3.74 -3.79 15.18
C VAL A 29 4.58 -3.45 16.41
N PHE A 30 5.82 -2.97 16.21
CA PHE A 30 6.70 -2.61 17.33
C PHE A 30 6.13 -1.49 18.19
N ILE A 31 5.61 -0.43 17.56
CA ILE A 31 4.98 0.68 18.29
C ILE A 31 3.79 0.16 19.09
N LEU A 32 2.89 -0.60 18.47
CA LEU A 32 1.67 -1.10 19.13
C LEU A 32 1.95 -2.18 20.17
N TYR A 33 3.07 -2.90 20.04
CA TYR A 33 3.53 -3.83 21.08
C TYR A 33 3.83 -3.10 22.39
N GLY A 34 4.29 -1.86 22.34
CA GLY A 34 4.47 -1.03 23.53
C GLY A 34 3.17 -0.73 24.30
N LEU A 35 2.00 -0.77 23.63
CA LEU A 35 0.69 -0.68 24.28
C LEU A 35 0.17 -2.03 24.79
N GLY A 36 0.66 -3.14 24.23
CA GLY A 36 0.33 -4.51 24.61
C GLY A 36 0.22 -5.43 23.39
N ILE A 37 0.47 -6.71 23.63
CA ILE A 37 0.48 -7.76 22.58
C ILE A 37 -0.84 -7.82 21.80
N LEU A 38 -1.97 -7.57 22.45
CA LEU A 38 -3.29 -7.58 21.82
C LEU A 38 -3.39 -6.55 20.68
N PHE A 39 -2.89 -5.33 20.90
CA PHE A 39 -2.90 -4.27 19.87
C PHE A 39 -2.02 -4.63 18.68
N SER A 40 -0.88 -5.27 18.88
CA SER A 40 -0.02 -5.75 17.80
C SER A 40 -0.69 -6.85 16.98
N VAL A 41 -1.35 -7.80 17.63
CA VAL A 41 -2.05 -8.90 16.94
C VAL A 41 -3.23 -8.35 16.14
N LEU A 42 -4.04 -7.47 16.71
CA LEU A 42 -5.17 -6.83 16.01
C LEU A 42 -4.69 -6.02 14.80
N TYR A 43 -3.56 -5.32 14.93
CA TYR A 43 -2.98 -4.57 13.82
C TYR A 43 -2.48 -5.47 12.70
N LEU A 44 -1.80 -6.59 13.02
CA LEU A 44 -1.38 -7.57 12.01
C LEU A 44 -2.57 -8.17 11.26
N LEU A 45 -3.64 -8.53 11.97
CA LEU A 45 -4.87 -9.03 11.36
C LEU A 45 -5.49 -7.97 10.46
N PHE A 46 -5.52 -6.72 10.91
CA PHE A 46 -6.01 -5.60 10.12
C PHE A 46 -5.19 -5.43 8.83
N CYS A 47 -3.86 -5.42 8.89
CA CYS A 47 -2.99 -5.34 7.71
C CYS A 47 -3.26 -6.48 6.73
N LEU A 48 -3.42 -7.71 7.24
CA LEU A 48 -3.73 -8.88 6.40
C LEU A 48 -5.09 -8.73 5.69
N ILE A 49 -6.11 -8.26 6.40
CA ILE A 49 -7.44 -7.99 5.83
C ILE A 49 -7.34 -6.94 4.71
N ILE A 50 -6.59 -5.86 4.92
CA ILE A 50 -6.38 -4.82 3.90
C ILE A 50 -5.68 -5.39 2.67
N GLU A 51 -4.64 -6.22 2.84
CA GLU A 51 -3.93 -6.87 1.74
C GLU A 51 -4.87 -7.77 0.91
N ILE A 52 -5.68 -8.60 1.58
CA ILE A 52 -6.66 -9.47 0.92
C ILE A 52 -7.73 -8.63 0.19
N ARG A 53 -8.22 -7.55 0.80
CA ARG A 53 -9.18 -6.63 0.21
C ARG A 53 -8.63 -5.98 -1.06
N LEU A 54 -7.36 -5.51 -1.04
CA LEU A 54 -6.68 -4.94 -2.20
C LEU A 54 -6.56 -5.96 -3.34
N MET A 55 -6.16 -7.20 -3.03
CA MET A 55 -6.07 -8.26 -4.03
C MET A 55 -7.42 -8.58 -4.64
N LYS A 56 -8.45 -8.80 -3.81
CA LYS A 56 -9.81 -9.17 -4.23
C LYS A 56 -10.55 -8.04 -4.94
N GLY A 57 -10.32 -6.79 -4.55
CA GLY A 57 -11.05 -5.63 -5.09
C GLY A 57 -10.36 -4.93 -6.25
N GLY A 58 -9.03 -4.99 -6.32
CA GLY A 58 -8.21 -4.28 -7.29
C GLY A 58 -7.43 -5.20 -8.21
N CYS A 59 -6.55 -6.05 -7.66
CA CYS A 59 -5.61 -6.82 -8.46
C CYS A 59 -6.28 -7.81 -9.42
N VAL A 60 -7.44 -8.38 -9.06
CA VAL A 60 -8.19 -9.30 -9.93
C VAL A 60 -8.73 -8.64 -11.20
N ASN A 61 -8.98 -7.34 -11.16
CA ASN A 61 -9.52 -6.54 -12.27
C ASN A 61 -8.43 -5.75 -13.01
N CYS A 62 -7.17 -5.80 -12.53
CA CYS A 62 -6.06 -5.03 -13.06
C CYS A 62 -5.45 -5.69 -14.30
N TYR A 63 -4.83 -4.87 -15.18
CA TYR A 63 -4.02 -5.34 -16.30
C TYR A 63 -2.95 -6.36 -15.89
N TYR A 64 -2.37 -6.18 -14.68
CA TYR A 64 -1.32 -7.05 -14.15
C TYR A 64 -1.83 -8.33 -13.47
N TYR A 65 -3.09 -8.70 -13.63
CA TYR A 65 -3.55 -10.00 -13.14
C TYR A 65 -2.79 -11.15 -13.80
N GLY A 66 -2.16 -11.99 -12.98
CA GLY A 66 -1.28 -13.07 -13.45
C GLY A 66 0.13 -12.64 -13.87
N LYS A 67 0.40 -11.34 -13.91
CA LYS A 67 1.70 -10.75 -14.23
C LYS A 67 2.35 -10.12 -13.00
N THR A 68 3.65 -9.86 -13.09
CA THR A 68 4.40 -9.21 -12.02
C THR A 68 4.15 -7.70 -12.06
N CYS A 69 3.30 -7.18 -11.15
CA CYS A 69 3.13 -5.74 -10.94
C CYS A 69 4.19 -5.20 -9.99
N ALA A 70 4.25 -3.86 -9.80
CA ALA A 70 5.21 -3.20 -8.91
C ALA A 70 5.24 -3.74 -7.47
N PHE A 71 4.14 -4.30 -6.97
CA PHE A 71 4.03 -4.93 -5.65
C PHE A 71 4.00 -6.47 -5.70
N GLY A 72 4.12 -7.08 -6.87
CA GLY A 72 4.01 -8.53 -7.04
C GLY A 72 2.60 -9.12 -6.81
N LYS A 73 1.65 -8.29 -6.34
CA LYS A 73 0.28 -8.71 -5.97
C LYS A 73 -0.55 -9.19 -7.16
N GLY A 74 -0.25 -8.74 -8.39
CA GLY A 74 -0.92 -9.19 -9.60
C GLY A 74 -0.73 -10.69 -9.84
N ARG A 75 0.50 -11.19 -9.70
CA ARG A 75 0.82 -12.61 -9.80
C ARG A 75 0.26 -13.40 -8.61
N LEU A 76 0.41 -12.85 -7.39
CA LEU A 76 -0.10 -13.46 -6.17
C LEU A 76 -1.63 -13.62 -6.22
N SER A 77 -2.36 -12.61 -6.72
CA SER A 77 -3.81 -12.67 -6.80
C SER A 77 -4.32 -13.78 -7.72
N SER A 78 -3.58 -14.16 -8.77
CA SER A 78 -3.97 -15.23 -9.68
C SER A 78 -3.92 -16.64 -9.05
N TYR A 79 -3.16 -16.81 -7.95
CA TYR A 79 -3.16 -18.09 -7.21
C TYR A 79 -4.38 -18.26 -6.29
N PHE A 80 -4.92 -17.16 -5.77
CA PHE A 80 -5.98 -17.20 -4.75
C PHE A 80 -7.35 -16.80 -5.28
N PHE A 81 -7.42 -16.01 -6.34
CA PHE A 81 -8.67 -15.44 -6.84
C PHE A 81 -8.80 -15.63 -8.35
N LYS A 82 -10.02 -15.81 -8.84
CA LYS A 82 -10.31 -15.85 -10.29
C LYS A 82 -10.21 -14.44 -10.87
N LYS A 83 -9.83 -14.35 -12.15
CA LYS A 83 -9.79 -13.11 -12.91
C LYS A 83 -11.17 -12.45 -12.91
N GLY A 84 -11.20 -11.18 -12.59
CA GLY A 84 -12.40 -10.36 -12.65
C GLY A 84 -12.59 -9.66 -14.00
N ASN A 85 -13.44 -8.64 -14.05
CA ASN A 85 -13.68 -7.82 -15.24
C ASN A 85 -12.82 -6.56 -15.22
N PRO A 86 -11.92 -6.33 -16.20
CA PRO A 86 -11.09 -5.13 -16.28
C PRO A 86 -11.90 -3.81 -16.36
N GLU A 87 -13.10 -3.84 -16.94
CA GLU A 87 -13.98 -2.66 -17.00
C GLU A 87 -14.38 -2.16 -15.62
N LEU A 88 -14.54 -3.07 -14.65
CA LEU A 88 -14.84 -2.71 -13.26
C LEU A 88 -13.69 -1.95 -12.58
N PHE A 89 -12.47 -2.06 -13.10
CA PHE A 89 -11.33 -1.30 -12.58
C PHE A 89 -11.39 0.16 -13.01
N THR A 90 -11.72 0.41 -14.28
CA THR A 90 -11.79 1.76 -14.86
C THR A 90 -13.03 2.53 -14.42
N GLN A 91 -14.15 1.83 -14.20
CA GLN A 91 -15.41 2.43 -13.74
C GLN A 91 -15.45 2.73 -12.24
N LYS A 92 -14.45 2.28 -11.50
CA LYS A 92 -14.40 2.43 -10.04
C LYS A 92 -14.07 3.87 -9.67
N ASN A 93 -15.10 4.66 -9.38
CA ASN A 93 -14.90 5.96 -8.73
C ASN A 93 -14.16 5.74 -7.42
N VAL A 94 -12.96 6.33 -7.31
CA VAL A 94 -12.19 6.29 -6.06
C VAL A 94 -12.89 7.18 -5.04
N SER A 95 -13.78 6.58 -4.27
CA SER A 95 -14.38 7.24 -3.12
C SER A 95 -13.36 7.30 -1.98
N TRP A 96 -13.35 8.39 -1.23
CA TRP A 96 -12.57 8.53 0.00
C TRP A 96 -12.75 7.36 0.96
N TYR A 97 -13.98 6.80 1.04
CA TYR A 97 -14.28 5.59 1.83
C TYR A 97 -13.52 4.35 1.37
N ALA A 98 -13.15 4.27 0.09
CA ALA A 98 -12.37 3.16 -0.43
C ALA A 98 -10.88 3.26 -0.06
N VAL A 99 -10.36 4.47 0.09
CA VAL A 99 -8.95 4.78 0.37
C VAL A 99 -8.68 4.88 1.88
N LEU A 100 -9.70 5.27 2.65
CA LEU A 100 -9.58 5.45 4.11
C LEU A 100 -8.96 4.25 4.85
N PRO A 101 -9.35 2.99 4.59
CA PRO A 101 -8.73 1.85 5.27
C PRO A 101 -7.24 1.71 5.03
N ASP A 102 -6.75 2.12 3.85
CA ASP A 102 -5.32 2.08 3.52
C ASP A 102 -4.55 3.11 4.34
N PHE A 103 -5.15 4.26 4.64
CA PHE A 103 -4.58 5.26 5.55
C PHE A 103 -4.53 4.80 7.00
N LEU A 104 -5.50 3.98 7.44
CA LEU A 104 -5.52 3.48 8.81
C LEU A 104 -4.32 2.57 9.12
N VAL A 105 -3.73 1.92 8.12
CA VAL A 105 -2.52 1.11 8.28
C VAL A 105 -1.38 1.92 8.91
N PHE A 106 -1.29 3.18 8.58
CA PHE A 106 -0.24 4.06 9.10
C PHE A 106 -0.75 4.94 10.27
N LEU A 107 -2.04 5.27 10.29
CA LEU A 107 -2.63 6.10 11.33
C LEU A 107 -2.70 5.38 12.69
N PHE A 108 -2.99 4.07 12.71
CA PHE A 108 -3.02 3.30 13.96
C PHE A 108 -1.68 3.29 14.71
N PRO A 109 -0.53 2.95 14.07
CA PRO A 109 0.74 3.04 14.78
C PRO A 109 1.12 4.47 15.18
N LEU A 110 0.73 5.47 14.39
CA LEU A 110 0.98 6.87 14.71
C LEU A 110 0.24 7.28 15.98
N THR A 111 -1.07 7.02 16.06
CA THR A 111 -1.86 7.32 17.26
C THR A 111 -1.39 6.51 18.46
N GLY A 112 -1.09 5.21 18.26
CA GLY A 112 -0.51 4.36 19.30
C GLY A 112 0.82 4.87 19.83
N GLY A 113 1.69 5.36 18.96
CA GLY A 113 2.96 5.97 19.32
C GLY A 113 2.81 7.26 20.13
N ILE A 114 1.85 8.11 19.75
CA ILE A 114 1.53 9.33 20.52
C ILE A 114 1.03 8.97 21.92
N ILE A 115 0.12 7.98 22.04
CA ILE A 115 -0.36 7.52 23.34
C ILE A 115 0.78 7.00 24.22
N LEU A 116 1.71 6.23 23.62
CA LEU A 116 2.89 5.73 24.34
C LEU A 116 3.78 6.87 24.86
N LEU A 117 3.99 7.92 24.04
CA LEU A 117 4.80 9.08 24.45
C LEU A 117 4.17 9.87 25.60
N ILE A 118 2.84 9.97 25.63
CA ILE A 118 2.11 10.63 26.73
C ILE A 118 2.27 9.83 28.02
N ASN A 119 2.17 8.49 27.95
CA ASN A 119 2.25 7.62 29.11
C ASN A 119 3.68 7.38 29.59
N LYS A 120 4.62 7.23 28.65
CA LYS A 120 6.03 6.97 28.93
C LYS A 120 6.90 7.57 27.83
N PHE A 121 7.60 8.64 28.18
CA PHE A 121 8.53 9.26 27.23
C PHE A 121 9.64 8.30 26.85
N SER A 122 9.85 8.11 25.54
CA SER A 122 10.91 7.25 24.98
C SER A 122 11.44 7.82 23.68
N TRP A 123 12.74 8.06 23.61
CA TRP A 123 13.43 8.49 22.38
C TRP A 123 13.27 7.49 21.24
N ILE A 124 13.22 6.20 21.55
CA ILE A 124 13.01 5.14 20.56
C ILE A 124 11.62 5.28 19.91
N THR A 125 10.59 5.56 20.71
CA THR A 125 9.23 5.76 20.20
C THR A 125 9.17 7.00 19.29
N ILE A 126 9.84 8.07 19.64
CA ILE A 126 9.92 9.28 18.78
C ILE A 126 10.57 8.92 17.45
N LEU A 127 11.72 8.23 17.49
CA LEU A 127 12.42 7.82 16.26
C LEU A 127 11.53 6.94 15.36
N LEU A 128 10.82 5.96 15.93
CA LEU A 128 9.93 5.10 15.18
C LEU A 128 8.76 5.87 14.56
N ILE A 129 8.19 6.86 15.26
CA ILE A 129 7.15 7.75 14.73
C ILE A 129 7.68 8.55 13.54
N ILE A 130 8.88 9.14 13.67
CA ILE A 130 9.49 9.89 12.57
C ILE A 130 9.73 9.00 11.36
N ILE A 131 10.26 7.80 11.57
CA ILE A 131 10.50 6.84 10.48
C ILE A 131 9.18 6.46 9.79
N ILE A 132 8.12 6.18 10.55
CA ILE A 132 6.82 5.79 9.95
C ILE A 132 6.18 6.94 9.18
N LEU A 133 6.37 8.19 9.61
CA LEU A 133 5.94 9.39 8.88
C LEU A 133 6.70 9.53 7.56
N ILE A 134 8.02 9.38 7.58
CA ILE A 134 8.85 9.46 6.38
C ILE A 134 8.49 8.35 5.39
N LEU A 135 8.36 7.11 5.86
CA LEU A 135 8.00 5.97 5.02
C LEU A 135 6.55 6.06 4.53
N GLY A 136 5.62 6.48 5.38
CA GLY A 136 4.20 6.58 5.05
C GLY A 136 3.90 7.69 4.05
N LEU A 137 4.47 8.87 4.21
CA LEU A 137 4.25 10.00 3.31
C LEU A 137 5.27 10.01 2.16
N GLY A 138 6.55 10.07 2.50
CA GLY A 138 7.63 10.16 1.51
C GLY A 138 7.81 8.87 0.72
N GLY A 139 7.78 7.71 1.38
CA GLY A 139 7.89 6.40 0.74
C GLY A 139 6.75 6.14 -0.25
N ASN A 140 5.51 6.44 0.13
CA ASN A 140 4.36 6.30 -0.78
C ASN A 140 4.45 7.24 -1.99
N ALA A 141 4.82 8.51 -1.79
CA ALA A 141 5.02 9.46 -2.88
C ALA A 141 6.13 8.98 -3.84
N PHE A 142 7.25 8.50 -3.29
CA PHE A 142 8.37 7.98 -4.06
C PHE A 142 7.98 6.73 -4.87
N VAL A 143 7.33 5.75 -4.23
CA VAL A 143 6.86 4.52 -4.92
C VAL A 143 5.89 4.88 -6.03
N ARG A 144 4.94 5.78 -5.81
CA ARG A 144 4.00 6.22 -6.85
C ARG A 144 4.71 6.90 -8.01
N SER A 145 5.65 7.80 -7.74
CA SER A 145 6.41 8.46 -8.82
C SER A 145 7.20 7.46 -9.67
N LEU A 146 7.75 6.41 -9.03
CA LEU A 146 8.53 5.39 -9.71
C LEU A 146 7.65 4.40 -10.49
N THR A 147 6.51 4.00 -9.92
CA THR A 147 5.68 2.92 -10.48
C THR A 147 4.62 3.43 -11.43
N CYS A 148 3.93 4.55 -11.12
CA CYS A 148 2.84 5.04 -11.96
C CYS A 148 3.32 5.57 -13.32
N LYS A 149 4.56 6.07 -13.42
CA LYS A 149 5.12 6.54 -14.70
C LYS A 149 5.23 5.43 -15.75
N HIS A 150 5.44 4.19 -15.33
CA HIS A 150 5.66 3.03 -16.20
C HIS A 150 4.53 2.00 -16.12
N CYS A 151 3.36 2.41 -15.61
CA CYS A 151 2.24 1.50 -15.36
C CYS A 151 1.32 1.42 -16.59
N GLN A 152 1.17 0.21 -17.18
CA GLN A 152 0.23 -0.03 -18.27
C GLN A 152 -1.24 0.23 -17.86
N GLN A 153 -1.59 -0.03 -16.59
CA GLN A 153 -2.93 0.24 -16.10
C GLN A 153 -3.29 1.73 -16.11
N LYS A 154 -2.29 2.64 -16.02
CA LYS A 154 -2.51 4.09 -16.13
C LYS A 154 -3.06 4.44 -17.51
N GLU A 155 -2.51 3.84 -18.57
CA GLU A 155 -2.93 4.08 -19.97
C GLU A 155 -4.34 3.53 -20.27
N LEU A 156 -4.76 2.50 -19.52
CA LEU A 156 -6.08 1.88 -19.65
C LEU A 156 -7.17 2.55 -18.79
N GLY A 157 -6.82 3.60 -18.06
CA GLY A 157 -7.70 4.27 -17.11
C GLY A 157 -7.54 3.73 -15.69
N CYS A 158 -6.62 4.35 -14.93
CA CYS A 158 -6.44 4.05 -13.51
C CYS A 158 -7.05 5.18 -12.68
N PRO A 159 -8.13 4.93 -11.92
CA PRO A 159 -8.78 5.97 -11.13
C PRO A 159 -7.87 6.57 -10.05
N ALA A 160 -6.85 5.83 -9.60
CA ALA A 160 -5.83 6.36 -8.70
C ALA A 160 -4.85 7.32 -9.41
N ALA A 161 -4.62 7.15 -10.73
CA ALA A 161 -3.78 8.06 -11.49
C ALA A 161 -4.48 9.40 -11.75
N GLU A 162 -5.80 9.37 -11.97
CA GLU A 162 -6.61 10.58 -12.21
C GLU A 162 -6.60 11.54 -11.02
N LEU A 163 -6.50 11.01 -9.78
CA LEU A 163 -6.40 11.82 -8.56
C LEU A 163 -5.09 12.62 -8.45
N PHE A 164 -4.06 12.25 -9.23
CA PHE A 164 -2.72 12.83 -9.14
C PHE A 164 -2.23 13.44 -10.45
N ASP A 165 -2.99 13.30 -11.54
CA ASP A 165 -2.69 13.91 -12.86
C ASP A 165 -3.44 15.26 -13.02
N ASP A 166 -3.53 16.06 -11.97
CA ASP A 166 -4.13 17.42 -11.99
C ASP A 166 -3.22 18.44 -12.72
N GLU A 167 -2.24 17.95 -13.48
CA GLU A 167 -1.41 18.73 -14.41
C GLU A 167 -1.80 18.41 -15.86
N ARG A 168 -2.98 18.85 -16.27
CA ARG A 168 -3.31 19.08 -17.70
C ARG A 168 -3.96 20.43 -17.87
#